data_8c59cc2ef1baf2587cc02f1fce3bde92
#
_entry.id   8c59cc2ef1baf2587cc02f1fce3bde92
#
_cell.length_a   1.000
_cell.length_b   1.000
_cell.length_c   1.000
_cell.angle_alpha   90.00
_cell.angle_beta   90.00
_cell.angle_gamma   90.00
#
_symmetry.space_group_name_H-M   'P 1'
#
loop_
_entity.id
_entity.type
_entity.pdbx_description
1 polymer ?
#
loop_
_entity_poly.entity_id
_entity_poly.type
_entity_poly.pdbx_seq_one_letter_code
_entity_poly.pdbx_strand_id
1 'polypeptide(L)'
;MIAVLMLALFKTFFGIAYVSGESMEPVFREGDIILFRKWGTPEKGEIVTAYIEDLDCMVVKRILAAEGDHITIHQGKLYLNGKETAKAAAGKPDCPEIHLPPDQYFLIGDNQDVSLDSRTFGCIGRDAVYGIVICKLI
;
A
#
# COMPACT_ATOMS: atom_id res chain seq x y z
N MET A 1 9.78 20.18 29.71
CA MET A 1 9.18 18.87 30.09
C MET A 1 7.90 18.57 29.29
N ILE A 2 6.92 19.48 29.24
CA ILE A 2 5.67 19.29 28.48
C ILE A 2 5.91 19.04 26.98
N ALA A 3 6.79 19.79 26.33
CA ALA A 3 7.10 19.63 24.92
C ALA A 3 7.70 18.25 24.57
N VAL A 4 8.52 17.72 25.46
CA VAL A 4 9.12 16.37 25.28
C VAL A 4 8.05 15.30 25.40
N LEU A 5 7.11 15.45 26.34
CA LEU A 5 5.99 14.53 26.49
C LEU A 5 5.06 14.58 25.28
N MET A 6 4.75 15.77 24.76
CA MET A 6 3.93 15.94 23.56
C MET A 6 4.61 15.32 22.33
N LEU A 7 5.92 15.50 22.18
CA LEU A 7 6.66 14.88 21.08
C LEU A 7 6.68 13.35 21.19
N ALA A 8 6.82 12.84 22.39
CA ALA A 8 6.77 11.38 22.62
C ALA A 8 5.39 10.81 22.28
N LEU A 9 4.31 11.48 22.71
CA LEU A 9 2.95 11.10 22.36
C LEU A 9 2.72 11.17 20.85
N PHE A 10 3.18 12.24 20.21
CA PHE A 10 3.06 12.36 18.74
C PHE A 10 3.73 11.17 18.04
N LYS A 11 4.97 10.83 18.39
CA LYS A 11 5.70 9.69 17.80
C LYS A 11 5.03 8.35 18.06
N THR A 12 4.26 8.22 19.14
CA THR A 12 3.51 6.98 19.42
C THR A 12 2.36 6.78 18.44
N PHE A 13 1.65 7.86 18.09
CA PHE A 13 0.44 7.78 17.28
C PHE A 13 0.66 8.12 15.81
N PHE A 14 1.69 8.88 15.50
CA PHE A 14 1.96 9.35 14.13
C PHE A 14 3.36 8.96 13.68
N GLY A 15 3.52 8.96 12.38
CA GLY A 15 4.82 8.83 11.73
C GLY A 15 4.93 9.74 10.52
N ILE A 16 6.17 10.03 10.16
CA ILE A 16 6.51 10.82 8.98
C ILE A 16 7.38 9.96 8.09
N ALA A 17 7.11 9.98 6.79
CA ALA A 17 7.90 9.27 5.80
C ALA A 17 8.24 10.16 4.61
N TYR A 18 9.39 9.87 4.02
CA TYR A 18 9.85 10.47 2.77
C TYR A 18 9.46 9.55 1.61
N VAL A 19 8.84 10.10 0.58
CA VAL A 19 8.46 9.35 -0.61
C VAL A 19 9.67 9.24 -1.54
N SER A 20 10.06 8.01 -1.84
CA SER A 20 11.12 7.70 -2.79
C SER A 20 10.55 7.00 -4.01
N GLY A 21 10.94 7.47 -5.20
CA GLY A 21 10.49 6.92 -6.46
C GLY A 21 9.14 7.47 -6.93
N GLU A 22 8.68 6.95 -8.06
CA GLU A 22 7.56 7.48 -8.84
C GLU A 22 6.30 6.61 -8.77
N SER A 23 6.31 5.56 -7.96
CA SER A 23 5.25 4.54 -7.95
C SER A 23 3.87 5.06 -7.51
N MET A 24 3.83 6.19 -6.81
CA MET A 24 2.59 6.81 -6.31
C MET A 24 2.22 8.09 -7.07
N GLU A 25 2.92 8.41 -8.15
CA GLU A 25 2.52 9.53 -9.00
C GLU A 25 1.14 9.30 -9.65
N PRO A 26 0.34 10.33 -9.83
CA PRO A 26 0.58 11.76 -9.53
C PRO A 26 0.24 12.18 -8.11
N VAL A 27 -0.27 11.27 -7.25
CA VAL A 27 -0.73 11.61 -5.89
C VAL A 27 0.43 12.03 -5.00
N PHE A 28 1.50 11.22 -5.00
CA PHE A 28 2.75 11.58 -4.34
C PHE A 28 3.91 11.47 -5.32
N ARG A 29 4.87 12.37 -5.19
CA ARG A 29 6.08 12.43 -6.01
C ARG A 29 7.31 12.17 -5.15
N GLU A 30 8.39 11.78 -5.79
CA GLU A 30 9.68 11.70 -5.11
C GLU A 30 10.01 13.01 -4.40
N GLY A 31 10.43 12.92 -3.16
CA GLY A 31 10.74 14.07 -2.32
C GLY A 31 9.60 14.55 -1.43
N ASP A 32 8.39 14.11 -1.67
CA ASP A 32 7.27 14.48 -0.81
C ASP A 32 7.45 13.91 0.60
N ILE A 33 7.01 14.67 1.59
CA ILE A 33 6.97 14.25 3.00
C ILE A 33 5.52 14.03 3.38
N ILE A 34 5.22 12.84 3.87
CA ILE A 34 3.87 12.42 4.22
C ILE A 34 3.75 12.14 5.71
N LEU A 35 2.57 12.45 6.25
CA LEU A 35 2.15 12.11 7.60
C LEU A 35 1.25 10.89 7.58
N PHE A 36 1.50 9.92 8.45
CA PHE A 36 0.64 8.77 8.62
C PHE A 36 0.28 8.54 10.09
N ARG A 37 -0.89 7.96 10.32
CA ARG A 37 -1.36 7.51 11.64
C ARG A 37 -1.05 6.04 11.85
N LYS A 38 -0.75 5.66 13.08
CA LYS A 38 -0.37 4.31 13.48
C LYS A 38 -1.52 3.50 14.10
N TRP A 39 -2.72 4.04 14.09
CA TRP A 39 -3.90 3.38 14.65
C TRP A 39 -4.99 3.22 13.61
N GLY A 40 -5.96 2.37 13.94
CA GLY A 40 -7.10 2.09 13.08
C GLY A 40 -6.85 0.92 12.14
N THR A 41 -7.92 0.46 11.52
CA THR A 41 -7.90 -0.61 10.53
C THR A 41 -7.79 -0.01 9.15
N PRO A 42 -6.77 -0.37 8.34
CA PRO A 42 -6.68 0.09 6.97
C PRO A 42 -7.86 -0.41 6.15
N GLU A 43 -8.38 0.45 5.29
CA GLU A 43 -9.50 0.15 4.43
C GLU A 43 -9.12 0.25 2.94
N LYS A 44 -9.89 -0.43 2.11
CA LYS A 44 -9.74 -0.36 0.65
C LYS A 44 -9.81 1.09 0.14
N GLY A 45 -8.86 1.47 -0.72
CA GLY A 45 -8.71 2.83 -1.25
C GLY A 45 -7.78 3.73 -0.44
N GLU A 46 -7.47 3.39 0.80
CA GLU A 46 -6.52 4.15 1.60
C GLU A 46 -5.08 3.89 1.15
N ILE A 47 -4.22 4.89 1.35
CA ILE A 47 -2.77 4.76 1.13
C ILE A 47 -2.12 4.41 2.46
N VAL A 48 -1.25 3.42 2.43
CA VAL A 48 -0.57 2.90 3.62
C VAL A 48 0.95 2.92 3.45
N THR A 49 1.64 2.96 4.57
CA THR A 49 3.06 2.61 4.66
C THR A 49 3.17 1.18 5.13
N ALA A 50 3.95 0.36 4.45
CA ALA A 50 4.11 -1.05 4.76
C ALA A 50 5.57 -1.48 4.60
N TYR A 51 6.01 -2.42 5.45
CA TYR A 51 7.30 -3.07 5.30
C TYR A 51 7.13 -4.36 4.49
N ILE A 52 7.89 -4.49 3.43
CA ILE A 52 7.88 -5.67 2.58
C ILE A 52 9.15 -6.48 2.85
N GLU A 53 8.99 -7.61 3.51
CA GLU A 53 10.09 -8.45 3.96
C GLU A 53 10.96 -8.92 2.78
N ASP A 54 10.34 -9.38 1.70
CA ASP A 54 11.04 -9.85 0.49
C ASP A 54 11.89 -8.77 -0.18
N LEU A 55 11.56 -7.51 0.02
CA LEU A 55 12.29 -6.36 -0.53
C LEU A 55 13.18 -5.67 0.51
N ASP A 56 13.06 -6.05 1.78
CA ASP A 56 13.72 -5.42 2.93
C ASP A 56 13.57 -3.88 2.90
N CYS A 57 12.38 -3.40 2.62
CA CYS A 57 12.14 -1.95 2.57
C CYS A 57 10.69 -1.58 2.91
N MET A 58 10.54 -0.31 3.33
CA MET A 58 9.25 0.33 3.48
C MET A 58 8.74 0.80 2.11
N VAL A 59 7.46 0.61 1.87
CA VAL A 59 6.78 1.10 0.67
C VAL A 59 5.60 1.98 1.06
N VAL A 60 5.21 2.86 0.15
CA VAL A 60 3.96 3.63 0.20
C VAL A 60 3.10 3.17 -0.97
N LYS A 61 1.95 2.61 -0.69
CA LYS A 61 1.05 2.03 -1.71
C LYS A 61 -0.40 2.23 -1.32
N ARG A 62 -1.28 2.07 -2.30
CA ARG A 62 -2.74 2.09 -2.09
C ARG A 62 -3.27 0.67 -1.89
N ILE A 63 -4.22 0.51 -0.99
CA ILE A 63 -4.95 -0.75 -0.83
C ILE A 63 -5.95 -0.88 -1.97
N LEU A 64 -5.71 -1.86 -2.83
CA LEU A 64 -6.62 -2.20 -3.92
C LEU A 64 -7.71 -3.16 -3.47
N ALA A 65 -7.34 -4.13 -2.64
CA ALA A 65 -8.25 -5.16 -2.16
C ALA A 65 -7.95 -5.55 -0.72
N ALA A 66 -8.98 -6.01 -0.03
CA ALA A 66 -8.94 -6.42 1.37
C ALA A 66 -9.77 -7.70 1.57
N GLU A 67 -9.93 -8.12 2.81
CA GLU A 67 -10.70 -9.31 3.19
C GLU A 67 -12.02 -9.43 2.42
N GLY A 68 -12.26 -10.61 1.85
CA GLY A 68 -13.47 -10.93 1.09
C GLY A 68 -13.43 -10.52 -0.37
N ASP A 69 -12.46 -9.73 -0.81
CA ASP A 69 -12.29 -9.40 -2.21
C ASP A 69 -11.63 -10.57 -2.97
N HIS A 70 -11.88 -10.61 -4.27
CA HIS A 70 -11.28 -11.60 -5.18
C HIS A 70 -10.44 -10.92 -6.23
N ILE A 71 -9.26 -11.47 -6.51
CA ILE A 71 -8.36 -10.98 -7.55
C ILE A 71 -8.06 -12.10 -8.54
N THR A 72 -8.13 -11.77 -9.81
CA THR A 72 -7.76 -12.65 -10.93
C THR A 72 -6.86 -11.87 -11.89
N ILE A 73 -5.86 -12.54 -12.44
CA ILE A 73 -5.05 -12.00 -13.54
C ILE A 73 -5.35 -12.84 -14.78
N HIS A 74 -5.79 -12.17 -15.83
CA HIS A 74 -6.11 -12.80 -17.09
C HIS A 74 -5.72 -11.90 -18.27
N GLN A 75 -4.96 -12.44 -19.23
CA GLN A 75 -4.51 -11.74 -20.44
C GLN A 75 -3.87 -10.36 -20.14
N GLY A 76 -3.00 -10.28 -19.15
CA GLY A 76 -2.28 -9.06 -18.81
C GLY A 76 -3.12 -8.00 -18.07
N LYS A 77 -4.30 -8.37 -17.60
CA LYS A 77 -5.21 -7.51 -16.85
C LYS A 77 -5.48 -8.07 -15.47
N LEU A 78 -5.67 -7.16 -14.50
CA LEU A 78 -6.08 -7.51 -13.16
C LEU A 78 -7.56 -7.18 -12.96
N TYR A 79 -8.29 -8.17 -12.49
CA TYR A 79 -9.72 -8.06 -12.18
C TYR A 79 -9.92 -8.12 -10.67
N LEU A 80 -10.66 -7.15 -10.16
CA LEU A 80 -11.12 -7.10 -8.77
C LEU A 80 -12.62 -7.38 -8.75
N ASN A 81 -13.00 -8.47 -8.10
CA ASN A 81 -14.40 -8.92 -8.01
C ASN A 81 -15.08 -9.01 -9.41
N GLY A 82 -14.34 -9.50 -10.38
CA GLY A 82 -14.82 -9.68 -11.75
C GLY A 82 -14.77 -8.44 -12.65
N LYS A 83 -14.33 -7.29 -12.12
CA LYS A 83 -14.21 -6.04 -12.87
C LYS A 83 -12.76 -5.73 -13.17
N GLU A 84 -12.43 -5.42 -14.43
CA GLU A 84 -11.11 -4.92 -14.80
C GLU A 84 -10.78 -3.64 -14.04
N THR A 85 -9.68 -3.68 -13.30
CA THR A 85 -9.32 -2.58 -12.37
C THR A 85 -7.91 -2.06 -12.62
N ALA A 86 -6.99 -2.92 -13.04
CA ALA A 86 -5.58 -2.56 -13.22
C ALA A 86 -4.93 -3.42 -14.30
N LYS A 87 -3.70 -3.06 -14.67
CA LYS A 87 -2.84 -3.90 -15.49
C LYS A 87 -2.18 -4.97 -14.62
N ALA A 88 -1.93 -6.14 -15.17
CA ALA A 88 -1.03 -7.11 -14.53
C ALA A 88 0.42 -6.59 -14.58
N ALA A 89 1.27 -7.10 -13.69
CA ALA A 89 2.70 -6.85 -13.80
C ALA A 89 3.27 -7.45 -15.10
N ALA A 90 4.26 -6.78 -15.67
CA ALA A 90 4.90 -7.25 -16.91
C ALA A 90 5.38 -8.68 -16.78
N GLY A 91 5.06 -9.53 -17.75
CA GLY A 91 5.44 -10.94 -17.76
C GLY A 91 4.71 -11.83 -16.75
N LYS A 92 3.74 -11.30 -16.03
CA LYS A 92 2.95 -12.09 -15.07
C LYS A 92 1.97 -13.01 -15.84
N PRO A 93 2.02 -14.33 -15.62
CA PRO A 93 1.08 -15.25 -16.25
C PRO A 93 -0.34 -15.08 -15.67
N ASP A 94 -1.31 -15.60 -16.38
CA ASP A 94 -2.66 -15.74 -15.84
C ASP A 94 -2.62 -16.51 -14.51
N CYS A 95 -3.39 -16.09 -13.54
CA CYS A 95 -3.52 -16.78 -12.27
C CYS A 95 -4.98 -17.04 -11.94
N PRO A 96 -5.25 -18.17 -11.24
CA PRO A 96 -6.60 -18.46 -10.77
C PRO A 96 -7.05 -17.38 -9.77
N GLU A 97 -8.35 -17.35 -9.55
CA GLU A 97 -8.95 -16.41 -8.60
C GLU A 97 -8.37 -16.60 -7.19
N ILE A 98 -7.91 -15.50 -6.62
CA ILE A 98 -7.39 -15.43 -5.25
C ILE A 98 -8.43 -14.73 -4.40
N HIS A 99 -8.91 -15.42 -3.36
CA HIS A 99 -9.77 -14.82 -2.35
C HIS A 99 -8.89 -14.30 -1.21
N LEU A 100 -9.03 -13.01 -0.87
CA LEU A 100 -8.25 -12.43 0.22
C LEU A 100 -8.81 -12.91 1.55
N PRO A 101 -7.98 -13.61 2.37
CA PRO A 101 -8.38 -14.02 3.70
C PRO A 101 -8.41 -12.83 4.67
N PRO A 102 -8.92 -13.02 5.90
CA PRO A 102 -8.87 -12.00 6.94
C PRO A 102 -7.45 -11.45 7.14
N ASP A 103 -7.36 -10.16 7.44
CA ASP A 103 -6.10 -9.46 7.73
C ASP A 103 -5.06 -9.49 6.60
N GLN A 104 -5.52 -9.66 5.36
CA GLN A 104 -4.67 -9.59 4.18
C GLN A 104 -5.07 -8.42 3.28
N TYR A 105 -4.08 -7.80 2.66
CA TYR A 105 -4.24 -6.66 1.75
C TYR A 105 -3.49 -6.88 0.46
N PHE A 106 -4.07 -6.41 -0.62
CA PHE A 106 -3.41 -6.33 -1.92
C PHE A 106 -3.10 -4.88 -2.23
N LEU A 107 -1.82 -4.56 -2.32
CA LEU A 107 -1.32 -3.19 -2.52
C LEU A 107 -1.00 -2.93 -3.98
N ILE A 108 -1.29 -1.70 -4.43
CA ILE A 108 -0.96 -1.24 -5.78
C ILE A 108 -0.41 0.18 -5.73
N GLY A 109 0.55 0.47 -6.61
CA GLY A 109 1.00 1.85 -6.84
C GLY A 109 0.05 2.58 -7.78
N ASP A 110 -0.15 3.87 -7.56
CA ASP A 110 -0.99 4.69 -8.44
C ASP A 110 -0.38 4.83 -9.84
N ASN A 111 0.94 4.80 -9.95
CA ASN A 111 1.66 4.73 -11.22
C ASN A 111 1.98 3.26 -11.55
N GLN A 112 1.03 2.58 -12.16
CA GLN A 112 1.09 1.13 -12.37
C GLN A 112 2.25 0.66 -13.25
N ASP A 113 2.73 1.50 -14.17
CA ASP A 113 3.77 1.12 -15.14
C ASP A 113 5.16 1.00 -14.49
N VAL A 114 5.39 1.66 -13.36
CA VAL A 114 6.69 1.68 -12.65
C VAL A 114 6.60 1.16 -11.22
N SER A 115 5.43 0.75 -10.76
CA SER A 115 5.23 0.30 -9.38
C SER A 115 5.61 -1.15 -9.20
N LEU A 116 6.48 -1.41 -8.22
CA LEU A 116 6.68 -2.73 -7.64
C LEU A 116 5.74 -2.89 -6.45
N ASP A 117 4.75 -3.76 -6.57
CA ASP A 117 3.66 -3.90 -5.62
C ASP A 117 3.12 -5.34 -5.53
N SER A 118 1.95 -5.54 -4.94
CA SER A 118 1.37 -6.88 -4.74
C SER A 118 1.14 -7.67 -6.02
N ARG A 119 1.10 -7.01 -7.18
CA ARG A 119 1.06 -7.73 -8.47
C ARG A 119 2.31 -8.59 -8.67
N THR A 120 3.40 -8.25 -7.98
CA THR A 120 4.68 -9.00 -8.02
C THR A 120 4.91 -9.78 -6.74
N PHE A 121 4.81 -9.17 -5.56
CA PHE A 121 5.15 -9.84 -4.30
C PHE A 121 3.94 -10.46 -3.57
N GLY A 122 2.72 -10.31 -4.09
CA GLY A 122 1.52 -10.91 -3.50
C GLY A 122 0.90 -10.11 -2.37
N CYS A 123 -0.11 -10.69 -1.71
CA CYS A 123 -0.78 -10.08 -0.59
C CYS A 123 0.17 -9.91 0.61
N ILE A 124 -0.09 -8.88 1.41
CA ILE A 124 0.60 -8.63 2.66
C ILE A 124 -0.35 -8.78 3.84
N GLY A 125 0.20 -9.17 5.00
CA GLY A 125 -0.57 -9.24 6.24
C GLY A 125 -0.71 -7.89 6.92
N ARG A 126 -1.68 -7.81 7.81
CA ARG A 126 -1.93 -6.62 8.64
C ARG A 126 -0.68 -6.16 9.39
N ASP A 127 0.13 -7.08 9.88
CA ASP A 127 1.34 -6.77 10.66
C ASP A 127 2.42 -6.07 9.83
N ALA A 128 2.38 -6.18 8.52
CA ALA A 128 3.28 -5.46 7.63
C ALA A 128 2.92 -3.98 7.46
N VAL A 129 1.68 -3.59 7.77
CA VAL A 129 1.20 -2.22 7.63
C VAL A 129 1.61 -1.41 8.86
N TYR A 130 2.43 -0.38 8.65
CA TYR A 130 2.92 0.49 9.72
C TYR A 130 1.99 1.67 9.98
N GLY A 131 1.30 2.15 8.96
CA GLY A 131 0.40 3.27 9.13
C GLY A 131 -0.45 3.57 7.91
N ILE A 132 -1.44 4.41 8.15
CA ILE A 132 -2.39 4.89 7.14
C ILE A 132 -2.07 6.35 6.86
N VAL A 133 -1.78 6.68 5.60
CA VAL A 133 -1.41 8.04 5.21
C VAL A 133 -2.58 8.99 5.38
N ILE A 134 -2.33 10.12 6.04
CA ILE A 134 -3.31 11.18 6.29
C ILE A 134 -3.19 12.25 5.20
N CYS A 135 -2.00 12.78 5.00
CA CYS A 135 -1.77 13.89 4.07
C CYS A 135 -0.30 14.02 3.71
N LYS A 136 -0.06 14.81 2.66
CA LYS A 136 1.26 15.34 2.34
C LYS A 136 1.52 16.60 3.16
N LEU A 137 2.70 16.69 3.75
CA LEU A 137 3.14 17.86 4.51
C LEU A 137 3.86 18.88 3.63
N ILE A 138 4.73 18.38 2.76
CA ILE A 138 5.54 19.20 1.84
C ILE A 138 5.70 18.46 0.52
#